data_8e65d2e87f57cf3f71460b941529105b
#
_entry.id   8e65d2e87f57cf3f71460b941529105b
#
_cell.length_a   1.000
_cell.length_b   1.000
_cell.length_c   1.000
_cell.angle_alpha   90.00
_cell.angle_beta   90.00
_cell.angle_gamma   90.00
#
_symmetry.space_group_name_H-M   'P 1'
#
loop_
_entity.id
_entity.type
_entity.pdbx_description
1 polymer ?
#
loop_
_entity_poly.entity_id
_entity_poly.type
_entity_poly.pdbx_seq_one_letter_code
_entity_poly.pdbx_strand_id
1 'polypeptide(L)'
;MKTRILFAALSSAVCLSCANKQQQAPDKEPAITGGNDTATNIQISSQDTLPDKDTIVYDIPECCLWYAKDLPDEYKDKPISMWAEHAVYWENVHAVNIFVSNPTNAQLSFGRYWDIDVWKEEKWVSPEMKVSCIIWPDDEFVMHKGMLLHCFRFPVGKYYHLPKGKYRISKPFGLAGKSIELNTEFEIK
;
A
#
# COMPACT_ATOMS: atom_id res chain seq x y z
N MET A 1 -15.74 40.04 -28.84
CA MET A 1 -14.63 39.08 -28.90
C MET A 1 -15.00 37.88 -28.06
N LYS A 2 -15.28 36.72 -28.69
CA LYS A 2 -15.68 35.47 -27.99
C LYS A 2 -14.46 34.56 -27.95
N THR A 3 -13.87 34.39 -26.78
CA THR A 3 -12.73 33.48 -26.57
C THR A 3 -13.27 32.07 -26.39
N ARG A 4 -12.97 31.19 -27.34
CA ARG A 4 -13.27 29.75 -27.25
C ARG A 4 -12.15 29.06 -26.46
N ILE A 5 -12.49 28.47 -25.33
CA ILE A 5 -11.59 27.59 -24.57
C ILE A 5 -11.74 26.18 -25.16
N LEU A 6 -10.65 25.68 -25.74
CA LEU A 6 -10.53 24.30 -26.20
C LEU A 6 -10.20 23.41 -25.00
N PHE A 7 -11.08 22.49 -24.64
CA PHE A 7 -10.75 21.40 -23.74
C PHE A 7 -10.07 20.28 -24.53
N ALA A 8 -8.80 20.06 -24.24
CA ALA A 8 -8.09 18.89 -24.69
C ALA A 8 -8.39 17.74 -23.73
N ALA A 9 -9.11 16.74 -24.21
CA ALA A 9 -9.32 15.48 -23.50
C ALA A 9 -8.05 14.64 -23.58
N LEU A 10 -7.34 14.46 -22.47
CA LEU A 10 -6.29 13.46 -22.38
C LEU A 10 -6.91 12.08 -22.14
N SER A 11 -6.71 11.23 -23.12
CA SER A 11 -7.11 9.83 -23.11
C SER A 11 -6.16 9.06 -22.19
N SER A 12 -6.64 8.59 -21.03
CA SER A 12 -5.92 7.66 -20.17
C SER A 12 -5.92 6.28 -20.82
N ALA A 13 -4.75 5.81 -21.23
CA ALA A 13 -4.57 4.43 -21.68
C ALA A 13 -4.63 3.50 -20.47
N VAL A 14 -5.75 2.82 -20.31
CA VAL A 14 -5.90 1.71 -19.36
C VAL A 14 -5.21 0.50 -19.97
N CYS A 15 -4.14 0.04 -19.37
CA CYS A 15 -3.54 -1.27 -19.68
C CYS A 15 -4.47 -2.37 -19.16
N LEU A 16 -5.47 -2.76 -19.96
CA LEU A 16 -6.19 -4.01 -19.78
C LEU A 16 -5.43 -5.12 -20.52
N SER A 17 -4.72 -5.94 -19.80
CA SER A 17 -4.25 -7.23 -20.30
C SER A 17 -3.94 -8.17 -19.14
N CYS A 18 -4.97 -8.77 -18.58
CA CYS A 18 -4.89 -10.11 -18.00
C CYS A 18 -6.25 -10.77 -18.24
N ALA A 19 -6.37 -11.46 -19.37
CA ALA A 19 -7.57 -12.20 -19.72
C ALA A 19 -7.67 -13.45 -18.84
N ASN A 20 -8.77 -13.53 -18.15
CA ASN A 20 -9.25 -14.64 -17.33
C ASN A 20 -9.47 -15.91 -18.19
N LYS A 21 -8.81 -17.02 -17.87
CA LYS A 21 -9.27 -18.36 -18.20
C LYS A 21 -9.59 -19.09 -16.90
N GLN A 22 -10.88 -19.06 -16.55
CA GLN A 22 -11.45 -20.01 -15.60
C GLN A 22 -11.37 -21.41 -16.18
N GLN A 23 -10.68 -22.30 -15.49
CA GLN A 23 -10.78 -23.74 -15.67
C GLN A 23 -11.33 -24.34 -14.38
N GLN A 24 -12.57 -24.81 -14.45
CA GLN A 24 -13.22 -25.64 -13.45
C GLN A 24 -12.41 -26.92 -13.21
N ALA A 25 -12.14 -27.25 -11.96
CA ALA A 25 -11.68 -28.57 -11.53
C ALA A 25 -12.77 -29.28 -10.74
N PRO A 26 -12.95 -30.59 -10.92
CA PRO A 26 -14.00 -31.37 -10.30
C PRO A 26 -13.66 -31.78 -8.86
N ASP A 27 -14.72 -31.85 -8.03
CA ASP A 27 -14.75 -32.36 -6.68
C ASP A 27 -14.13 -33.76 -6.53
N LYS A 28 -13.22 -33.91 -5.59
CA LYS A 28 -12.96 -35.17 -4.89
C LYS A 28 -12.50 -34.90 -3.48
N GLU A 29 -13.37 -35.24 -2.56
CA GLU A 29 -13.09 -35.42 -1.15
C GLU A 29 -12.17 -36.63 -0.93
N PRO A 30 -11.19 -36.58 -0.05
CA PRO A 30 -10.74 -37.79 0.64
C PRO A 30 -10.76 -37.67 2.16
N ALA A 31 -11.14 -38.79 2.73
CA ALA A 31 -11.32 -39.18 4.08
C ALA A 31 -10.17 -38.82 5.04
N ILE A 32 -10.59 -38.51 6.29
CA ILE A 32 -9.75 -38.30 7.46
C ILE A 32 -9.22 -39.67 7.95
N THR A 33 -7.89 -39.77 8.06
CA THR A 33 -7.25 -40.75 8.94
C THR A 33 -6.16 -40.05 9.72
N GLY A 34 -6.22 -40.19 11.04
CA GLY A 34 -5.37 -39.53 12.02
C GLY A 34 -3.95 -40.10 12.09
N GLY A 35 -3.09 -39.35 12.75
CA GLY A 35 -1.85 -39.85 13.34
C GLY A 35 -0.64 -38.92 13.27
N ASN A 36 -0.22 -38.55 14.45
CA ASN A 36 1.14 -38.21 14.92
C ASN A 36 1.67 -36.80 14.74
N ASP A 37 1.68 -36.15 15.90
CA ASP A 37 2.53 -35.01 16.26
C ASP A 37 4.00 -35.25 15.95
N THR A 38 4.54 -34.44 15.04
CA THR A 38 5.98 -34.18 14.97
C THR A 38 6.15 -32.67 14.80
N ALA A 39 6.59 -32.04 15.89
CA ALA A 39 6.96 -30.63 15.89
C ALA A 39 8.10 -30.42 14.91
N THR A 40 7.78 -30.01 13.70
CA THR A 40 8.77 -29.59 12.71
C THR A 40 9.19 -28.17 13.04
N ASN A 41 10.41 -28.07 13.53
CA ASN A 41 11.10 -26.81 13.79
C ASN A 41 11.31 -26.08 12.45
N ILE A 42 10.39 -25.15 12.12
CA ILE A 42 10.52 -24.31 10.94
C ILE A 42 11.59 -23.27 11.26
N GLN A 43 12.82 -23.56 10.86
CA GLN A 43 13.84 -22.52 10.72
C GLN A 43 13.39 -21.58 9.61
N ILE A 44 12.90 -20.41 10.00
CA ILE A 44 12.68 -19.29 9.08
C ILE A 44 14.06 -18.75 8.70
N SER A 45 14.59 -19.29 7.63
CA SER A 45 15.73 -18.71 6.94
C SER A 45 15.24 -17.44 6.25
N SER A 46 15.40 -16.30 6.92
CA SER A 46 15.23 -14.99 6.31
C SER A 46 16.41 -14.71 5.37
N GLN A 47 16.44 -15.37 4.22
CA GLN A 47 17.21 -14.87 3.09
C GLN A 47 16.35 -13.78 2.43
N ASP A 48 16.69 -12.52 2.72
CA ASP A 48 16.24 -11.33 1.96
C ASP A 48 16.84 -11.39 0.55
N THR A 49 16.42 -12.36 -0.25
CA THR A 49 16.65 -12.35 -1.70
C THR A 49 15.70 -11.30 -2.27
N LEU A 50 16.29 -10.22 -2.79
CA LEU A 50 15.53 -9.22 -3.56
C LEU A 50 14.76 -9.96 -4.67
N PRO A 51 13.46 -9.66 -4.84
CA PRO A 51 12.66 -10.29 -5.89
C PRO A 51 13.26 -9.96 -7.27
N ASP A 52 13.32 -10.97 -8.14
CA ASP A 52 13.73 -10.81 -9.53
C ASP A 52 12.66 -10.02 -10.32
N LYS A 53 13.08 -9.31 -11.36
CA LYS A 53 12.23 -8.47 -12.22
C LYS A 53 11.05 -9.25 -12.83
N ASP A 54 11.19 -10.58 -12.96
CA ASP A 54 10.12 -11.45 -13.45
C ASP A 54 9.21 -11.99 -12.35
N THR A 55 9.41 -11.56 -11.10
CA THR A 55 8.62 -12.03 -9.96
C THR A 55 7.27 -11.33 -9.91
N ILE A 56 6.20 -12.14 -9.87
CA ILE A 56 4.84 -11.67 -9.56
C ILE A 56 4.62 -11.84 -8.05
N VAL A 57 4.20 -10.79 -7.38
CA VAL A 57 3.94 -10.80 -5.94
C VAL A 57 2.45 -10.99 -5.70
N TYR A 58 2.08 -12.08 -5.02
CA TYR A 58 0.69 -12.43 -4.68
C TYR A 58 0.38 -12.28 -3.20
N ASP A 59 1.34 -12.60 -2.34
CA ASP A 59 1.15 -12.61 -0.89
C ASP A 59 1.70 -11.31 -0.29
N ILE A 60 0.82 -10.32 -0.17
CA ILE A 60 1.13 -9.02 0.40
C ILE A 60 0.57 -8.98 1.81
N PRO A 61 1.41 -8.88 2.84
CA PRO A 61 0.96 -8.79 4.23
C PRO A 61 0.16 -7.52 4.47
N GLU A 62 -0.69 -7.55 5.47
CA GLU A 62 -1.31 -6.33 5.99
C GLU A 62 -0.23 -5.32 6.39
N CYS A 63 -0.42 -4.07 5.96
CA CYS A 63 0.58 -3.03 6.19
C CYS A 63 0.41 -2.26 7.51
N CYS A 64 -0.69 -2.46 8.24
CA CYS A 64 -0.91 -1.81 9.54
C CYS A 64 -0.11 -2.51 10.63
N LEU A 65 0.85 -1.81 11.23
CA LEU A 65 1.71 -2.35 12.30
C LEU A 65 1.04 -2.28 13.67
N TRP A 66 0.47 -1.13 13.99
CA TRP A 66 -0.16 -0.86 15.27
C TRP A 66 -1.11 0.34 15.18
N TYR A 67 -1.91 0.50 16.23
CA TYR A 67 -2.82 1.62 16.40
C TYR A 67 -2.85 2.10 17.85
N ALA A 68 -3.26 3.35 18.07
CA ALA A 68 -3.40 3.96 19.38
C ALA A 68 -4.75 4.68 19.51
N LYS A 69 -5.21 4.80 20.77
CA LYS A 69 -6.44 5.51 21.11
C LYS A 69 -6.22 7.02 21.19
N ASP A 70 -4.99 7.44 21.44
CA ASP A 70 -4.64 8.84 21.64
C ASP A 70 -3.95 9.40 20.40
N LEU A 71 -4.19 10.68 20.14
CA LEU A 71 -3.49 11.47 19.15
C LEU A 71 -2.55 12.47 19.83
N PRO A 72 -1.37 12.75 19.22
CA PRO A 72 -0.61 13.93 19.61
C PRO A 72 -1.47 15.19 19.51
N ASP A 73 -1.29 16.14 20.45
CA ASP A 73 -2.15 17.32 20.57
C ASP A 73 -2.24 18.13 19.26
N GLU A 74 -1.15 18.17 18.52
CA GLU A 74 -1.08 18.87 17.24
C GLU A 74 -1.99 18.32 16.13
N TYR A 75 -2.53 17.09 16.30
CA TYR A 75 -3.42 16.44 15.31
C TYR A 75 -4.89 16.36 15.76
N LYS A 76 -5.21 16.71 17.01
CA LYS A 76 -6.57 16.55 17.55
C LYS A 76 -7.63 17.39 16.82
N ASP A 77 -7.26 18.58 16.37
CA ASP A 77 -8.15 19.51 15.68
C ASP A 77 -7.95 19.56 14.15
N LYS A 78 -7.13 18.65 13.62
CA LYS A 78 -6.87 18.56 12.18
C LYS A 78 -7.88 17.63 11.50
N PRO A 79 -8.06 17.73 10.18
CA PRO A 79 -8.78 16.71 9.42
C PRO A 79 -8.04 15.35 9.49
N ILE A 80 -8.69 14.28 9.01
CA ILE A 80 -8.00 13.01 8.75
C ILE A 80 -6.78 13.31 7.87
N SER A 81 -5.61 12.90 8.33
CA SER A 81 -4.34 13.25 7.69
C SER A 81 -3.33 12.10 7.74
N MET A 82 -2.36 12.15 6.85
CA MET A 82 -1.31 11.14 6.72
C MET A 82 0.05 11.84 6.66
N TRP A 83 1.06 11.27 7.35
CA TRP A 83 2.44 11.77 7.31
C TRP A 83 3.46 10.65 7.44
N ALA A 84 4.63 10.84 6.86
CA ALA A 84 5.74 9.92 7.01
C ALA A 84 6.43 10.10 8.38
N GLU A 85 6.94 9.02 8.98
CA GLU A 85 7.71 9.06 10.22
C GLU A 85 8.91 10.00 10.12
N HIS A 86 9.56 10.01 8.97
CA HIS A 86 10.68 10.90 8.66
C HIS A 86 10.41 11.67 7.38
N ALA A 87 10.73 12.97 7.37
CA ALA A 87 10.68 13.77 6.15
C ALA A 87 11.81 13.40 5.17
N VAL A 88 12.88 12.79 5.67
CA VAL A 88 14.06 12.38 4.90
C VAL A 88 14.47 10.96 5.27
N TYR A 89 14.70 10.14 4.26
CA TYR A 89 15.30 8.80 4.35
C TYR A 89 16.63 8.79 3.61
N TRP A 90 17.46 7.79 3.91
CA TRP A 90 18.72 7.56 3.21
C TRP A 90 18.54 6.56 2.07
N GLU A 91 19.48 6.55 1.12
CA GLU A 91 19.56 5.53 0.07
C GLU A 91 19.44 4.11 0.66
N ASN A 92 18.87 3.19 -0.09
CA ASN A 92 18.57 1.83 0.32
C ASN A 92 17.50 1.69 1.42
N VAL A 93 16.59 2.67 1.54
CA VAL A 93 15.43 2.53 2.41
C VAL A 93 14.64 1.26 2.06
N HIS A 94 14.44 0.38 3.05
CA HIS A 94 13.69 -0.87 2.86
C HIS A 94 12.19 -0.66 3.02
N ALA A 95 11.81 0.15 4.00
CA ALA A 95 10.41 0.44 4.28
C ALA A 95 10.24 1.87 4.81
N VAL A 96 9.06 2.43 4.61
CA VAL A 96 8.65 3.73 5.14
C VAL A 96 7.48 3.51 6.08
N ASN A 97 7.61 4.02 7.31
CA ASN A 97 6.50 4.04 8.24
C ASN A 97 5.68 5.31 8.03
N ILE A 98 4.38 5.14 7.98
CA ILE A 98 3.41 6.21 7.73
C ILE A 98 2.38 6.21 8.85
N PHE A 99 2.10 7.38 9.39
CA PHE A 99 1.05 7.58 10.36
C PHE A 99 -0.21 8.13 9.70
N VAL A 100 -1.36 7.63 10.14
CA VAL A 100 -2.67 8.16 9.76
C VAL A 100 -3.43 8.55 11.02
N SER A 101 -3.79 9.83 11.14
CA SER A 101 -4.66 10.32 12.22
C SER A 101 -6.10 10.38 11.77
N ASN A 102 -7.00 9.97 12.66
CA ASN A 102 -8.43 10.05 12.48
C ASN A 102 -9.09 10.74 13.69
N PRO A 103 -8.97 12.05 13.85
CA PRO A 103 -9.54 12.79 14.97
C PRO A 103 -11.07 12.83 14.94
N THR A 104 -11.69 12.53 13.80
CA THR A 104 -13.15 12.51 13.65
C THR A 104 -13.80 11.34 14.35
N ASN A 105 -13.02 10.34 14.75
CA ASN A 105 -13.50 9.09 15.33
C ASN A 105 -14.52 8.33 14.44
N ALA A 106 -14.58 8.68 13.16
CA ALA A 106 -15.36 7.93 12.18
C ALA A 106 -14.69 6.57 11.88
N GLN A 107 -15.48 5.59 11.50
CA GLN A 107 -14.95 4.33 11.03
C GLN A 107 -14.34 4.51 9.65
N LEU A 108 -13.07 4.15 9.50
CA LEU A 108 -12.39 4.08 8.21
C LEU A 108 -12.21 2.62 7.81
N SER A 109 -12.36 2.33 6.53
CA SER A 109 -11.94 1.05 5.95
C SER A 109 -10.76 1.24 5.02
N PHE A 110 -9.95 0.19 4.82
CA PHE A 110 -8.80 0.22 3.92
C PHE A 110 -8.45 -1.21 3.46
N GLY A 111 -7.92 -1.33 2.26
CA GLY A 111 -7.31 -2.57 1.76
C GLY A 111 -5.80 -2.55 1.95
N ARG A 112 -5.10 -3.53 1.36
CA ARG A 112 -3.62 -3.60 1.35
C ARG A 112 -3.00 -2.65 0.35
N TYR A 113 -3.75 -2.22 -0.66
CA TYR A 113 -3.28 -1.35 -1.72
C TYR A 113 -2.72 -0.02 -1.19
N TRP A 114 -1.60 0.37 -1.75
CA TRP A 114 -0.97 1.69 -1.64
C TRP A 114 -0.17 1.94 -2.92
N ASP A 115 0.16 3.17 -3.18
CA ASP A 115 0.94 3.56 -4.33
C ASP A 115 2.09 4.48 -3.94
N ILE A 116 3.14 4.53 -4.79
CA ILE A 116 4.28 5.42 -4.61
C ILE A 116 4.63 6.09 -5.93
N ASP A 117 4.85 7.39 -5.87
CA ASP A 117 5.33 8.20 -6.98
C ASP A 117 6.67 8.85 -6.65
N VAL A 118 7.44 9.15 -7.69
CA VAL A 118 8.64 9.97 -7.63
C VAL A 118 8.42 11.26 -8.43
N TRP A 119 8.88 12.38 -7.90
CA TRP A 119 8.82 13.66 -8.59
C TRP A 119 9.91 13.77 -9.63
N LYS A 120 9.56 13.81 -10.93
CA LYS A 120 10.46 13.96 -12.07
C LYS A 120 9.84 14.90 -13.09
N GLU A 121 10.63 15.80 -13.65
CA GLU A 121 10.20 16.70 -14.74
C GLU A 121 8.86 17.39 -14.42
N GLU A 122 8.75 17.96 -13.22
CA GLU A 122 7.56 18.68 -12.72
C GLU A 122 6.27 17.87 -12.66
N LYS A 123 6.37 16.54 -12.56
CA LYS A 123 5.21 15.64 -12.42
C LYS A 123 5.51 14.46 -11.50
N TRP A 124 4.46 13.89 -10.93
CA TRP A 124 4.52 12.63 -10.23
C TRP A 124 4.44 11.47 -11.22
N VAL A 125 5.38 10.54 -11.12
CA VAL A 125 5.44 9.33 -11.97
C VAL A 125 5.78 8.13 -11.12
N SER A 126 5.29 6.95 -11.48
CA SER A 126 5.63 5.71 -10.78
C SER A 126 7.13 5.43 -10.91
N PRO A 127 7.82 5.08 -9.81
CA PRO A 127 9.21 4.66 -9.86
C PRO A 127 9.37 3.30 -10.56
N GLU A 128 10.58 2.97 -10.96
CA GLU A 128 10.88 1.68 -11.58
C GLU A 128 10.64 0.54 -10.58
N MET A 129 9.86 -0.46 -10.99
CA MET A 129 9.59 -1.65 -10.20
C MET A 129 10.74 -2.65 -10.30
N LYS A 130 11.05 -3.32 -9.19
CA LYS A 130 11.96 -4.49 -9.13
C LYS A 130 11.25 -5.79 -9.51
N VAL A 131 9.92 -5.78 -9.51
CA VAL A 131 9.05 -6.92 -9.80
C VAL A 131 8.20 -6.61 -11.02
N SER A 132 7.71 -7.64 -11.71
CA SER A 132 6.88 -7.45 -12.90
C SER A 132 5.50 -6.92 -12.57
N CYS A 133 4.91 -7.39 -11.47
CA CYS A 133 3.55 -7.05 -11.07
C CYS A 133 3.35 -7.28 -9.57
N ILE A 134 2.48 -6.48 -8.96
CA ILE A 134 1.95 -6.69 -7.61
C ILE A 134 0.45 -6.94 -7.77
N ILE A 135 -0.01 -8.12 -7.35
CA ILE A 135 -1.44 -8.44 -7.32
C ILE A 135 -1.94 -8.19 -5.91
N TRP A 136 -2.75 -7.16 -5.76
CA TRP A 136 -3.31 -6.76 -4.49
C TRP A 136 -4.49 -7.67 -4.13
N PRO A 137 -4.51 -8.26 -2.91
CA PRO A 137 -5.68 -8.98 -2.41
C PRO A 137 -6.89 -8.05 -2.31
N ASP A 138 -8.07 -8.59 -2.62
CA ASP A 138 -9.36 -7.90 -2.45
C ASP A 138 -9.90 -8.17 -1.03
N ASP A 139 -9.20 -7.63 -0.03
CA ASP A 139 -9.57 -7.69 1.37
C ASP A 139 -9.76 -6.28 1.95
N GLU A 140 -10.60 -6.19 2.96
CA GLU A 140 -10.92 -4.94 3.65
C GLU A 140 -10.66 -5.07 5.15
N PHE A 141 -9.93 -4.10 5.67
CA PHE A 141 -9.68 -3.92 7.10
C PHE A 141 -10.44 -2.69 7.58
N VAL A 142 -10.74 -2.65 8.87
CA VAL A 142 -11.50 -1.56 9.47
C VAL A 142 -10.73 -0.94 10.61
N MET A 143 -10.54 0.38 10.55
CA MET A 143 -10.12 1.19 11.69
C MET A 143 -11.32 1.42 12.60
N HIS A 144 -11.35 0.73 13.75
CA HIS A 144 -12.46 0.84 14.68
C HIS A 144 -12.53 2.20 15.36
N LYS A 145 -13.73 2.60 15.73
CA LYS A 145 -13.95 3.80 16.56
C LYS A 145 -13.12 3.75 17.83
N GLY A 146 -12.55 4.89 18.22
CA GLY A 146 -11.67 5.00 19.39
C GLY A 146 -10.20 4.66 19.10
N MET A 147 -9.87 4.25 17.89
CA MET A 147 -8.49 4.08 17.42
C MET A 147 -8.16 5.28 16.52
N LEU A 148 -7.52 6.30 17.09
CA LEU A 148 -7.36 7.60 16.44
C LEU A 148 -6.06 7.73 15.65
N LEU A 149 -5.07 6.88 15.93
CA LEU A 149 -3.78 6.88 15.27
C LEU A 149 -3.44 5.48 14.79
N HIS A 150 -3.04 5.35 13.52
CA HIS A 150 -2.61 4.09 12.91
C HIS A 150 -1.22 4.26 12.31
N CYS A 151 -0.37 3.26 12.46
CA CYS A 151 0.94 3.19 11.84
C CYS A 151 0.94 2.11 10.78
N PHE A 152 1.23 2.49 9.56
CA PHE A 152 1.42 1.60 8.42
C PHE A 152 2.91 1.48 8.09
N ARG A 153 3.32 0.33 7.61
CA ARG A 153 4.67 0.09 7.09
C ARG A 153 4.59 -0.34 5.64
N PHE A 154 5.16 0.46 4.77
CA PHE A 154 5.21 0.19 3.34
C PHE A 154 6.61 -0.30 2.95
N PRO A 155 6.77 -1.54 2.49
CA PRO A 155 8.07 -2.11 2.13
C PRO A 155 8.52 -1.62 0.74
N VAL A 156 8.63 -0.31 0.57
CA VAL A 156 8.90 0.37 -0.70
C VAL A 156 10.18 -0.15 -1.38
N GLY A 157 11.25 -0.37 -0.62
CA GLY A 157 12.52 -0.84 -1.14
C GLY A 157 12.50 -2.30 -1.60
N LYS A 158 11.49 -3.09 -1.20
CA LYS A 158 11.28 -4.45 -1.67
C LYS A 158 10.79 -4.49 -3.11
N TYR A 159 9.93 -3.53 -3.49
CA TYR A 159 9.24 -3.57 -4.77
C TYR A 159 9.74 -2.55 -5.79
N TYR A 160 10.42 -1.49 -5.35
CA TYR A 160 10.82 -0.38 -6.21
C TYR A 160 12.30 -0.03 -6.12
N HIS A 161 12.86 0.41 -7.25
CA HIS A 161 14.13 1.12 -7.28
C HIS A 161 13.90 2.57 -6.88
N LEU A 162 14.52 2.99 -5.78
CA LEU A 162 14.30 4.29 -5.17
C LEU A 162 15.60 5.11 -5.11
N PRO A 163 16.03 5.72 -6.24
CA PRO A 163 17.15 6.65 -6.23
C PRO A 163 16.84 7.91 -5.42
N LYS A 164 17.85 8.74 -5.18
CA LYS A 164 17.67 10.04 -4.53
C LYS A 164 16.59 10.85 -5.24
N GLY A 165 15.71 11.48 -4.45
CA GLY A 165 14.60 12.24 -5.00
C GLY A 165 13.48 12.50 -4.00
N LYS A 166 12.47 13.21 -4.49
CA LYS A 166 11.24 13.49 -3.76
C LYS A 166 10.19 12.45 -4.12
N TYR A 167 9.56 11.86 -3.12
CA TYR A 167 8.58 10.78 -3.24
C TYR A 167 7.27 11.15 -2.59
N ARG A 168 6.20 10.50 -3.04
CA ARG A 168 4.87 10.59 -2.45
C ARG A 168 4.29 9.19 -2.32
N ILE A 169 3.78 8.84 -1.13
CA ILE A 169 2.97 7.64 -0.93
C ILE A 169 1.51 8.07 -0.86
N SER A 170 0.65 7.33 -1.55
CA SER A 170 -0.80 7.49 -1.54
C SER A 170 -1.47 6.21 -1.05
N LYS A 171 -2.56 6.35 -0.27
CA LYS A 171 -3.36 5.23 0.21
C LYS A 171 -4.84 5.59 0.24
N PRO A 172 -5.71 4.78 -0.41
CA PRO A 172 -7.15 4.97 -0.34
C PRO A 172 -7.73 4.45 0.97
N PHE A 173 -8.76 5.13 1.45
CA PHE A 173 -9.58 4.77 2.60
C PHE A 173 -11.06 4.92 2.25
N GLY A 174 -11.90 4.03 2.80
CA GLY A 174 -13.36 4.20 2.79
C GLY A 174 -13.81 5.00 4.01
N LEU A 175 -14.62 6.03 3.80
CA LEU A 175 -15.23 6.85 4.84
C LEU A 175 -16.71 7.07 4.51
N ALA A 176 -17.61 6.53 5.32
CA ALA A 176 -19.06 6.69 5.15
C ALA A 176 -19.55 6.37 3.72
N GLY A 177 -19.04 5.28 3.13
CA GLY A 177 -19.38 4.83 1.78
C GLY A 177 -18.75 5.63 0.62
N LYS A 178 -17.82 6.54 0.94
CA LYS A 178 -17.03 7.29 -0.05
C LYS A 178 -15.56 6.89 0.04
N SER A 179 -14.89 6.87 -1.09
CA SER A 179 -13.43 6.74 -1.11
C SER A 179 -12.79 8.10 -0.88
N ILE A 180 -11.81 8.16 0.02
CA ILE A 180 -10.89 9.28 0.20
C ILE A 180 -9.48 8.78 -0.05
N GLU A 181 -8.63 9.61 -0.66
CA GLU A 181 -7.22 9.31 -0.83
C GLU A 181 -6.39 10.21 0.07
N LEU A 182 -5.55 9.62 0.89
CA LEU A 182 -4.56 10.33 1.69
C LEU A 182 -3.19 10.13 1.06
N ASN A 183 -2.37 11.17 1.14
CA ASN A 183 -1.01 11.10 0.63
C ASN A 183 -0.04 11.86 1.55
N THR A 184 1.24 11.50 1.46
CA THR A 184 2.33 12.19 2.14
C THR A 184 3.60 12.15 1.32
N GLU A 185 4.42 13.18 1.48
CA GLU A 185 5.67 13.33 0.75
C GLU A 185 6.86 13.12 1.69
N PHE A 186 7.96 12.61 1.14
CA PHE A 186 9.25 12.46 1.80
C PHE A 186 10.38 12.54 0.79
N GLU A 187 11.61 12.62 1.26
CA GLU A 187 12.80 12.73 0.41
C GLU A 187 13.76 11.57 0.68
N ILE A 188 14.43 11.06 -0.35
CA ILE A 188 15.55 10.12 -0.24
C ILE A 188 16.84 10.85 -0.65
N LYS A 189 17.85 10.82 0.23
CA LYS A 189 19.16 11.48 0.07
C LYS A 189 20.31 10.49 0.05
#